data_5b86700997c6be015fa7d9d10b758d9c
#
_entry.id   5b86700997c6be015fa7d9d10b758d9c
#
_cell.length_a   1.000
_cell.length_b   1.000
_cell.length_c   1.000
_cell.angle_alpha   90.00
_cell.angle_beta   90.00
_cell.angle_gamma   90.00
#
_symmetry.space_group_name_H-M   'P 1'
#
loop_
_entity.id
_entity.type
_entity.pdbx_description
1 polymer ?
#
loop_
_entity_poly.entity_id
_entity_poly.type
_entity_poly.pdbx_seq_one_letter_code
_entity_poly.pdbx_strand_id
1 'polypeptide(L)'
;MVIKKHRYCSASARTDTTLDKSLEYWQHLNNVVRYHNNKMPLCSIYNYEIKKALEDDVDCLILVHDDVILEENPIPKLEKLFDEYDLVGVAGASKVEIKSPALWHLMGGGFNGGHLHGKVCHVVNEVGSEYGKNHPSYFGPYPHRAVMIDGVFMALNRKAMETMRFDEECPSKWHMYDLISSLDFHLNGGRVGVGDILITHESPGLSEITQDWLDGE
;
A
#
# COMPACT_ATOMS: atom_id res chain seq x y z
N MET A 1 15.56 -12.28 5.26
CA MET A 1 14.90 -13.28 4.40
C MET A 1 15.38 -13.10 2.96
N VAL A 2 15.53 -14.17 2.15
CA VAL A 2 15.88 -14.04 0.71
C VAL A 2 14.60 -14.18 -0.11
N ILE A 3 14.33 -13.20 -0.98
CA ILE A 3 13.18 -13.20 -1.89
C ILE A 3 13.64 -13.73 -3.25
N LYS A 4 13.33 -14.98 -3.55
CA LYS A 4 13.65 -15.62 -4.85
C LYS A 4 12.55 -15.37 -5.89
N LYS A 5 11.31 -15.31 -5.45
CA LYS A 5 10.14 -15.13 -6.30
C LYS A 5 9.20 -14.08 -5.72
N HIS A 6 8.97 -13.02 -6.46
CA HIS A 6 8.05 -11.96 -6.07
C HIS A 6 7.00 -11.72 -7.15
N ARG A 7 5.88 -11.13 -6.74
CA ARG A 7 4.77 -10.77 -7.62
C ARG A 7 4.22 -9.41 -7.22
N TYR A 8 3.97 -8.57 -8.21
CA TYR A 8 3.17 -7.35 -8.05
C TYR A 8 1.73 -7.63 -8.46
N CYS A 9 0.79 -7.03 -7.74
CA CYS A 9 -0.62 -6.99 -8.12
C CYS A 9 -1.09 -5.54 -8.11
N SER A 10 -1.69 -5.12 -9.22
CA SER A 10 -2.32 -3.82 -9.36
C SER A 10 -3.71 -3.95 -9.96
N ALA A 11 -4.69 -3.32 -9.34
CA ALA A 11 -6.05 -3.26 -9.84
C ALA A 11 -6.41 -1.82 -10.19
N SER A 12 -6.79 -1.60 -11.44
CA SER A 12 -7.00 -0.27 -12.01
C SER A 12 -8.35 -0.14 -12.69
N ALA A 13 -8.98 1.02 -12.55
CA ALA A 13 -10.09 1.42 -13.41
C ALA A 13 -9.62 1.83 -14.83
N ARG A 14 -8.31 1.95 -15.07
CA ARG A 14 -7.66 2.39 -16.31
C ARG A 14 -6.98 1.23 -17.02
N THR A 15 -6.63 1.45 -18.29
CA THR A 15 -5.87 0.49 -19.11
C THR A 15 -4.39 0.84 -19.22
N ASP A 16 -4.03 2.10 -18.92
CA ASP A 16 -2.66 2.61 -18.99
C ASP A 16 -2.24 3.09 -17.59
N THR A 17 -1.12 2.58 -17.11
CA THR A 17 -0.70 2.79 -15.72
C THR A 17 0.74 3.29 -15.65
N THR A 18 1.00 4.18 -14.72
CA THR A 18 2.34 4.72 -14.47
C THR A 18 3.25 3.67 -13.84
N LEU A 19 2.67 2.76 -13.06
CA LEU A 19 3.38 1.65 -12.44
C LEU A 19 4.16 0.81 -13.49
N ASP A 20 3.59 0.59 -14.67
CA ASP A 20 4.21 -0.24 -15.70
C ASP A 20 5.57 0.31 -16.17
N LYS A 21 5.73 1.62 -16.27
CA LYS A 21 6.98 2.25 -16.67
C LYS A 21 8.11 1.98 -15.67
N SER A 22 7.79 2.05 -14.37
CA SER A 22 8.79 1.75 -13.34
C SER A 22 9.10 0.25 -13.24
N LEU A 23 8.11 -0.62 -13.43
CA LEU A 23 8.33 -2.07 -13.46
C LEU A 23 9.17 -2.49 -14.68
N GLU A 24 8.99 -1.83 -15.83
CA GLU A 24 9.84 -2.02 -17.01
C GLU A 24 11.28 -1.62 -16.73
N TYR A 25 11.50 -0.44 -16.15
CA TYR A 25 12.82 0.04 -15.77
C TYR A 25 13.55 -0.92 -14.83
N TRP A 26 12.85 -1.47 -13.84
CA TRP A 26 13.41 -2.44 -12.89
C TRP A 26 13.39 -3.89 -13.38
N GLN A 27 12.97 -4.14 -14.63
CA GLN A 27 12.87 -5.47 -15.24
C GLN A 27 11.89 -6.41 -14.51
N HIS A 28 10.84 -5.86 -13.91
CA HIS A 28 9.83 -6.61 -13.13
C HIS A 28 8.52 -6.85 -13.89
N LEU A 29 8.39 -6.46 -15.15
CA LEU A 29 7.16 -6.58 -15.94
C LEU A 29 6.59 -8.01 -16.01
N ASN A 30 7.46 -9.02 -15.98
CA ASN A 30 7.03 -10.43 -16.00
C ASN A 30 6.47 -10.91 -14.67
N ASN A 31 6.61 -10.10 -13.62
CA ASN A 31 6.20 -10.45 -12.26
C ASN A 31 4.93 -9.69 -11.82
N VAL A 32 4.20 -9.08 -12.74
CA VAL A 32 3.02 -8.28 -12.41
C VAL A 32 1.73 -8.90 -12.95
N VAL A 33 0.72 -8.94 -12.08
CA VAL A 33 -0.67 -9.24 -12.44
C VAL A 33 -1.48 -7.93 -12.43
N ARG A 34 -2.20 -7.67 -13.51
CA ARG A 34 -2.97 -6.44 -13.71
C ARG A 34 -4.45 -6.74 -13.90
N TYR A 35 -5.28 -6.03 -13.18
CA TYR A 35 -6.73 -6.03 -13.33
C TYR A 35 -7.16 -4.70 -13.96
N HIS A 36 -7.07 -4.62 -15.30
CA HIS A 36 -7.51 -3.44 -16.05
C HIS A 36 -9.04 -3.32 -16.10
N ASN A 37 -9.54 -2.08 -16.12
CA ASN A 37 -10.98 -1.79 -16.12
C ASN A 37 -11.72 -2.52 -14.98
N ASN A 38 -11.06 -2.63 -13.85
CA ASN A 38 -11.58 -3.38 -12.72
C ASN A 38 -12.86 -2.75 -12.17
N LYS A 39 -13.85 -3.62 -11.88
CA LYS A 39 -15.13 -3.27 -11.24
C LYS A 39 -15.39 -4.10 -9.99
N MET A 40 -14.48 -5.01 -9.68
CA MET A 40 -14.57 -5.86 -8.49
C MET A 40 -14.01 -5.12 -7.26
N PRO A 41 -14.52 -5.39 -6.06
CA PRO A 41 -13.91 -4.90 -4.83
C PRO A 41 -12.44 -5.31 -4.73
N LEU A 42 -11.59 -4.41 -4.22
CA LEU A 42 -10.16 -4.69 -4.04
C LEU A 42 -9.93 -5.86 -3.08
N CYS A 43 -10.74 -5.97 -2.03
CA CYS A 43 -10.67 -7.09 -1.07
C CYS A 43 -10.74 -8.45 -1.77
N SER A 44 -11.70 -8.64 -2.70
CA SER A 44 -11.86 -9.92 -3.43
C SER A 44 -10.67 -10.20 -4.34
N ILE A 45 -10.15 -9.18 -5.03
CA ILE A 45 -8.96 -9.32 -5.89
C ILE A 45 -7.74 -9.71 -5.06
N TYR A 46 -7.49 -9.01 -3.96
CA TYR A 46 -6.29 -9.23 -3.16
C TYR A 46 -6.33 -10.58 -2.44
N ASN A 47 -7.50 -11.03 -1.95
CA ASN A 47 -7.65 -12.39 -1.43
C ASN A 47 -7.39 -13.46 -2.50
N TYR A 48 -7.89 -13.25 -3.72
CA TYR A 48 -7.63 -14.14 -4.84
C TYR A 48 -6.14 -14.20 -5.17
N GLU A 49 -5.45 -13.04 -5.23
CA GLU A 49 -4.03 -12.98 -5.55
C GLU A 49 -3.14 -13.53 -4.42
N ILE A 50 -3.52 -13.37 -3.16
CA ILE A 50 -2.86 -14.04 -2.03
C ILE A 50 -2.91 -15.56 -2.22
N LYS A 51 -4.11 -16.11 -2.52
CA LYS A 51 -4.27 -17.54 -2.76
C LYS A 51 -3.39 -18.01 -3.92
N LYS A 52 -3.40 -17.27 -5.05
CA LYS A 52 -2.58 -17.59 -6.23
C LYS A 52 -1.07 -17.48 -5.95
N ALA A 53 -0.64 -16.49 -5.20
CA ALA A 53 0.75 -16.32 -4.81
C ALA A 53 1.22 -17.51 -3.95
N LEU A 54 0.38 -18.00 -3.04
CA LEU A 54 0.68 -19.18 -2.22
C LEU A 54 0.74 -20.47 -3.06
N GLU A 55 -0.21 -20.67 -3.99
CA GLU A 55 -0.22 -21.81 -4.92
C GLU A 55 1.02 -21.83 -5.82
N ASP A 56 1.49 -20.66 -6.24
CA ASP A 56 2.65 -20.48 -7.12
C ASP A 56 4.00 -20.39 -6.36
N ASP A 57 4.01 -20.60 -5.05
CA ASP A 57 5.18 -20.54 -4.18
C ASP A 57 5.94 -19.20 -4.29
N VAL A 58 5.20 -18.09 -4.23
CA VAL A 58 5.74 -16.72 -4.20
C VAL A 58 6.20 -16.38 -2.79
N ASP A 59 7.41 -15.82 -2.66
CA ASP A 59 7.99 -15.40 -1.37
C ASP A 59 7.45 -14.04 -0.92
N CYS A 60 7.15 -13.14 -1.88
CA CYS A 60 6.71 -11.77 -1.63
C CYS A 60 5.62 -11.36 -2.63
N LEU A 61 4.45 -10.99 -2.13
CA LEU A 61 3.37 -10.36 -2.89
C LEU A 61 3.35 -8.86 -2.58
N ILE A 62 3.36 -8.03 -3.62
CA ILE A 62 3.33 -6.57 -3.50
C ILE A 62 2.04 -6.07 -4.14
N LEU A 63 1.12 -5.60 -3.30
CA LEU A 63 -0.11 -4.92 -3.71
C LEU A 63 0.22 -3.43 -3.84
N VAL A 64 -0.03 -2.82 -4.98
CA VAL A 64 0.41 -1.46 -5.28
C VAL A 64 -0.59 -0.77 -6.20
N HIS A 65 -0.79 0.53 -5.98
CA HIS A 65 -1.65 1.34 -6.83
C HIS A 65 -1.10 1.47 -8.25
N ASP A 66 -1.96 1.69 -9.21
CA ASP A 66 -1.63 1.80 -10.64
C ASP A 66 -0.96 3.13 -11.01
N ASP A 67 -1.09 4.15 -10.17
CA ASP A 67 -0.52 5.49 -10.29
C ASP A 67 0.75 5.68 -9.43
N VAL A 68 1.42 4.59 -9.09
CA VAL A 68 2.69 4.59 -8.36
C VAL A 68 3.88 4.47 -9.31
N ILE A 69 4.90 5.30 -9.08
CA ILE A 69 6.24 5.13 -9.65
C ILE A 69 7.14 4.56 -8.55
N LEU A 70 7.75 3.41 -8.82
CA LEU A 70 8.79 2.86 -7.97
C LEU A 70 10.11 3.58 -8.29
N GLU A 71 10.56 4.45 -7.42
CA GLU A 71 11.80 5.22 -7.60
C GLU A 71 13.07 4.37 -7.37
N GLU A 72 12.89 3.18 -6.83
CA GLU A 72 13.95 2.21 -6.61
C GLU A 72 13.42 0.78 -6.72
N ASN A 73 14.33 -0.20 -6.86
CA ASN A 73 13.97 -1.61 -6.71
C ASN A 73 13.69 -1.92 -5.23
N PRO A 74 12.43 -2.24 -4.85
CA PRO A 74 12.10 -2.43 -3.43
C PRO A 74 12.61 -3.76 -2.86
N ILE A 75 12.93 -4.76 -3.70
CA ILE A 75 13.23 -6.12 -3.26
C ILE A 75 14.40 -6.19 -2.26
N PRO A 76 15.57 -5.56 -2.49
CA PRO A 76 16.67 -5.63 -1.53
C PRO A 76 16.36 -5.02 -0.16
N LYS A 77 15.45 -4.03 -0.12
CA LYS A 77 15.00 -3.42 1.15
C LYS A 77 13.96 -4.31 1.82
N LEU A 78 13.03 -4.88 1.07
CA LEU A 78 12.03 -5.82 1.60
C LEU A 78 12.67 -7.06 2.21
N GLU A 79 13.75 -7.60 1.63
CA GLU A 79 14.50 -8.73 2.22
C GLU A 79 14.96 -8.45 3.66
N LYS A 80 15.41 -7.22 3.93
CA LYS A 80 15.83 -6.79 5.27
C LYS A 80 14.65 -6.51 6.19
N LEU A 81 13.62 -5.80 5.66
CA LEU A 81 12.44 -5.44 6.44
C LEU A 81 11.63 -6.65 6.89
N PHE A 82 11.60 -7.72 6.10
CA PHE A 82 10.92 -8.97 6.45
C PHE A 82 11.59 -9.79 7.56
N ASP A 83 12.79 -9.42 8.01
CA ASP A 83 13.35 -9.97 9.25
C ASP A 83 12.59 -9.46 10.49
N GLU A 84 12.04 -8.24 10.42
CA GLU A 84 11.31 -7.60 11.53
C GLU A 84 9.80 -7.58 11.34
N TYR A 85 9.31 -7.46 10.10
CA TYR A 85 7.90 -7.28 9.75
C TYR A 85 7.39 -8.41 8.85
N ASP A 86 6.10 -8.66 8.86
CA ASP A 86 5.43 -9.62 7.98
C ASP A 86 4.67 -8.88 6.85
N LEU A 87 4.16 -7.68 7.17
CA LEU A 87 3.50 -6.74 6.27
C LEU A 87 4.25 -5.40 6.31
N VAL A 88 4.63 -4.88 5.15
CA VAL A 88 5.40 -3.63 5.02
C VAL A 88 4.69 -2.66 4.09
N GLY A 89 4.43 -1.44 4.60
CA GLY A 89 3.99 -0.29 3.81
C GLY A 89 5.05 0.79 3.70
N VAL A 90 4.70 1.92 3.08
CA VAL A 90 5.54 3.12 2.93
C VAL A 90 5.06 4.29 3.77
N ALA A 91 3.80 4.23 4.21
CA ALA A 91 3.17 5.19 5.12
C ALA A 91 2.20 4.46 6.05
N GLY A 92 2.06 4.95 7.28
CA GLY A 92 1.17 4.34 8.25
C GLY A 92 1.27 4.97 9.63
N ALA A 93 0.62 4.36 10.61
CA ALA A 93 0.56 4.85 11.97
C ALA A 93 0.87 3.75 12.99
N SER A 94 1.53 4.12 14.08
CA SER A 94 1.77 3.26 15.26
C SER A 94 0.66 3.34 16.29
N LYS A 95 -0.32 4.22 16.08
CA LYS A 95 -1.51 4.40 16.91
C LYS A 95 -2.69 4.84 16.05
N VAL A 96 -3.87 4.37 16.37
CA VAL A 96 -5.13 4.70 15.68
C VAL A 96 -6.13 5.23 16.67
N GLU A 97 -6.89 6.26 16.28
CA GLU A 97 -8.04 6.74 17.03
C GLU A 97 -9.29 5.96 16.62
N ILE A 98 -9.94 5.33 17.59
CA ILE A 98 -11.09 4.43 17.35
C ILE A 98 -12.28 5.15 16.67
N LYS A 99 -12.41 6.46 16.87
CA LYS A 99 -13.57 7.22 16.37
C LYS A 99 -13.53 7.56 14.89
N SER A 100 -12.33 7.57 14.29
CA SER A 100 -12.14 7.94 12.89
C SER A 100 -10.85 7.34 12.35
N PRO A 101 -10.79 6.00 12.22
CA PRO A 101 -9.58 5.31 11.79
C PRO A 101 -9.13 5.69 10.38
N ALA A 102 -10.05 6.01 9.48
CA ALA A 102 -9.75 6.44 8.12
C ALA A 102 -8.98 7.77 8.06
N LEU A 103 -9.14 8.61 9.05
CA LEU A 103 -8.40 9.88 9.15
C LEU A 103 -7.09 9.72 9.94
N TRP A 104 -6.45 8.57 9.87
CA TRP A 104 -5.24 8.21 10.62
C TRP A 104 -4.13 9.26 10.51
N HIS A 105 -3.99 9.90 9.36
CA HIS A 105 -2.98 10.92 9.08
C HIS A 105 -3.31 12.30 9.69
N LEU A 106 -4.55 12.52 10.13
CA LEU A 106 -5.00 13.77 10.77
C LEU A 106 -5.24 13.60 12.27
N MET A 107 -5.61 12.40 12.71
CA MET A 107 -5.96 12.11 14.09
C MET A 107 -4.70 11.76 14.92
N GLY A 108 -4.80 11.73 16.24
CA GLY A 108 -3.67 11.41 17.13
C GLY A 108 -2.57 12.47 17.20
N GLY A 109 -2.92 13.73 16.92
CA GLY A 109 -1.98 14.87 16.94
C GLY A 109 -1.39 15.20 15.56
N GLY A 110 -1.90 14.58 14.49
CA GLY A 110 -1.43 14.80 13.12
C GLY A 110 0.07 14.58 12.98
N PHE A 111 0.73 15.35 12.13
CA PHE A 111 2.19 15.28 11.91
C PHE A 111 3.04 15.59 13.16
N ASN A 112 2.48 16.23 14.17
CA ASN A 112 3.17 16.56 15.43
C ASN A 112 2.97 15.51 16.54
N GLY A 113 2.08 14.55 16.34
CA GLY A 113 1.73 13.53 17.35
C GLY A 113 2.76 12.42 17.55
N GLY A 114 3.75 12.30 16.67
CA GLY A 114 4.80 11.27 16.74
C GLY A 114 4.31 9.85 16.47
N HIS A 115 3.09 9.69 15.95
CA HIS A 115 2.49 8.38 15.67
C HIS A 115 2.43 8.02 14.19
N LEU A 116 2.76 8.98 13.32
CA LEU A 116 2.83 8.78 11.88
C LEU A 116 4.23 8.37 11.47
N HIS A 117 4.34 7.52 10.46
CA HIS A 117 5.60 6.99 9.99
C HIS A 117 5.61 6.88 8.47
N GLY A 118 6.80 7.07 7.90
CA GLY A 118 7.01 6.87 6.46
C GLY A 118 7.14 8.13 5.65
N LYS A 119 7.20 7.92 4.33
CA LYS A 119 7.40 8.98 3.34
C LYS A 119 6.78 8.55 2.01
N VAL A 120 6.05 9.45 1.38
CA VAL A 120 5.54 9.31 0.01
C VAL A 120 5.81 10.60 -0.74
N CYS A 121 6.32 10.50 -1.96
CA CYS A 121 6.42 11.63 -2.86
C CYS A 121 5.11 11.76 -3.64
N HIS A 122 4.53 12.96 -3.72
CA HIS A 122 3.33 13.23 -4.50
C HIS A 122 3.66 14.15 -5.67
N VAL A 123 2.95 13.99 -6.78
CA VAL A 123 3.00 14.93 -7.90
C VAL A 123 1.92 15.98 -7.68
N VAL A 124 2.32 17.21 -7.42
CA VAL A 124 1.41 18.35 -7.28
C VAL A 124 1.42 19.16 -8.57
N ASN A 125 0.27 19.26 -9.24
CA ASN A 125 0.10 20.13 -10.39
C ASN A 125 -0.16 21.55 -9.88
N GLU A 126 0.80 22.45 -10.04
CA GLU A 126 0.59 23.88 -9.81
C GLU A 126 -0.26 24.48 -10.94
N VAL A 127 -1.23 25.32 -10.59
CA VAL A 127 -2.04 26.05 -11.57
C VAL A 127 -1.13 26.86 -12.48
N GLY A 128 -1.14 26.56 -13.79
CA GLY A 128 -0.33 27.24 -14.80
C GLY A 128 1.05 26.65 -15.06
N SER A 129 1.39 25.50 -14.46
CA SER A 129 2.60 24.73 -14.76
C SER A 129 2.29 23.60 -15.73
N GLU A 130 3.12 23.42 -16.77
CA GLU A 130 3.04 22.25 -17.66
C GLU A 130 3.58 20.96 -17.00
N TYR A 131 4.28 21.08 -15.88
CA TYR A 131 4.92 19.97 -15.19
C TYR A 131 4.52 19.96 -13.72
N GLY A 132 4.06 18.82 -13.23
CA GLY A 132 3.87 18.60 -11.80
C GLY A 132 5.21 18.69 -11.04
N LYS A 133 5.18 19.24 -9.83
CA LYS A 133 6.33 19.21 -8.93
C LYS A 133 6.20 18.06 -7.95
N ASN A 134 7.29 17.35 -7.75
CA ASN A 134 7.37 16.33 -6.72
C ASN A 134 7.36 16.99 -5.33
N HIS A 135 6.36 16.64 -4.53
CA HIS A 135 6.23 17.11 -3.16
C HIS A 135 6.38 15.93 -2.18
N PRO A 136 7.50 15.84 -1.44
CA PRO A 136 7.65 14.78 -0.47
C PRO A 136 6.79 15.06 0.77
N SER A 137 5.89 14.13 1.09
CA SER A 137 5.17 14.09 2.35
C SER A 137 5.94 13.19 3.32
N TYR A 138 6.56 13.78 4.33
CA TYR A 138 7.25 13.07 5.40
C TYR A 138 6.30 12.96 6.59
N PHE A 139 5.84 11.75 6.88
CA PHE A 139 4.93 11.48 7.98
C PHE A 139 5.65 11.30 9.31
N GLY A 140 6.85 10.73 9.30
CA GLY A 140 7.65 10.49 10.50
C GLY A 140 8.73 9.43 10.26
N PRO A 141 9.48 9.03 11.33
CA PRO A 141 10.62 8.14 11.20
C PRO A 141 10.25 6.77 10.60
N TYR A 142 11.19 6.24 9.82
CA TYR A 142 11.15 4.90 9.21
C TYR A 142 12.58 4.32 9.13
N PRO A 143 12.78 2.96 9.18
CA PRO A 143 11.72 1.96 9.37
C PRO A 143 11.12 2.06 10.77
N HIS A 144 9.83 1.75 10.88
CA HIS A 144 9.14 1.80 12.17
C HIS A 144 7.99 0.78 12.22
N ARG A 145 7.72 0.24 13.42
CA ARG A 145 6.55 -0.60 13.65
C ARG A 145 5.28 0.24 13.51
N ALA A 146 4.31 -0.32 12.81
CA ALA A 146 3.00 0.26 12.64
C ALA A 146 1.90 -0.68 13.17
N VAL A 147 0.70 -0.16 13.35
CA VAL A 147 -0.52 -0.95 13.60
C VAL A 147 -1.41 -0.94 12.36
N MET A 148 -1.23 0.07 11.50
CA MET A 148 -2.00 0.29 10.29
C MET A 148 -1.10 0.93 9.24
N ILE A 149 -1.29 0.58 7.96
CA ILE A 149 -0.57 1.14 6.81
C ILE A 149 -1.54 1.56 5.71
N ASP A 150 -1.10 2.51 4.91
CA ASP A 150 -1.77 2.98 3.70
C ASP A 150 -1.59 1.99 2.55
N GLY A 151 -2.63 1.79 1.76
CA GLY A 151 -2.71 0.81 0.68
C GLY A 151 -1.98 1.17 -0.59
N VAL A 152 -1.40 2.37 -0.68
CA VAL A 152 -0.63 2.79 -1.86
C VAL A 152 0.48 1.81 -2.23
N PHE A 153 1.06 1.15 -1.22
CA PHE A 153 2.04 0.07 -1.36
C PHE A 153 1.98 -0.85 -0.13
N MET A 154 1.69 -2.13 -0.34
CA MET A 154 1.63 -3.15 0.70
C MET A 154 2.41 -4.38 0.25
N ALA A 155 3.53 -4.68 0.90
CA ALA A 155 4.32 -5.88 0.64
C ALA A 155 4.08 -6.94 1.73
N LEU A 156 3.68 -8.13 1.32
CA LEU A 156 3.35 -9.28 2.17
C LEU A 156 4.45 -10.34 2.01
N ASN A 157 5.05 -10.79 3.12
CA ASN A 157 5.86 -11.99 3.11
C ASN A 157 4.97 -13.25 3.15
N ARG A 158 5.59 -14.45 3.11
CA ARG A 158 4.88 -15.73 3.14
C ARG A 158 3.92 -15.84 4.33
N LYS A 159 4.38 -15.46 5.53
CA LYS A 159 3.57 -15.53 6.74
C LYS A 159 2.35 -14.60 6.67
N ALA A 160 2.53 -13.38 6.17
CA ALA A 160 1.39 -12.47 5.97
C ALA A 160 0.38 -13.05 4.96
N MET A 161 0.84 -13.59 3.84
CA MET A 161 -0.04 -14.24 2.86
C MET A 161 -0.82 -15.42 3.45
N GLU A 162 -0.24 -16.19 4.36
CA GLU A 162 -0.89 -17.33 5.01
C GLU A 162 -1.97 -16.94 6.02
N THR A 163 -1.81 -15.80 6.70
CA THR A 163 -2.63 -15.44 7.88
C THR A 163 -3.47 -14.19 7.70
N MET A 164 -3.09 -13.25 6.82
CA MET A 164 -3.85 -12.04 6.54
C MET A 164 -4.99 -12.32 5.55
N ARG A 165 -6.12 -11.65 5.74
CA ARG A 165 -7.24 -11.66 4.79
C ARG A 165 -7.81 -10.24 4.71
N PHE A 166 -8.31 -9.90 3.52
CA PHE A 166 -9.08 -8.69 3.29
C PHE A 166 -10.57 -9.00 3.53
N ASP A 167 -11.26 -8.11 4.21
CA ASP A 167 -12.69 -8.29 4.50
C ASP A 167 -13.53 -8.03 3.25
N GLU A 168 -14.08 -9.10 2.65
CA GLU A 168 -14.92 -9.00 1.45
C GLU A 168 -16.33 -8.48 1.74
N GLU A 169 -16.71 -8.37 3.02
CA GLU A 169 -17.97 -7.74 3.45
C GLU A 169 -17.81 -6.24 3.70
N CYS A 170 -16.57 -5.70 3.53
CA CYS A 170 -16.33 -4.27 3.62
C CYS A 170 -17.27 -3.51 2.68
N PRO A 171 -18.04 -2.52 3.16
CA PRO A 171 -19.00 -1.79 2.34
C PRO A 171 -18.36 -1.02 1.19
N SER A 172 -17.14 -0.52 1.39
CA SER A 172 -16.37 0.14 0.35
C SER A 172 -15.71 -0.86 -0.60
N LYS A 173 -15.77 -0.59 -1.90
CA LYS A 173 -15.09 -1.39 -2.92
C LYS A 173 -13.63 -1.00 -3.12
N TRP A 174 -13.30 0.27 -2.87
CA TRP A 174 -12.04 0.90 -3.26
C TRP A 174 -11.27 1.51 -2.11
N HIS A 175 -11.93 1.73 -0.97
CA HIS A 175 -11.37 2.40 0.19
C HIS A 175 -11.38 1.49 1.42
N MET A 176 -10.64 1.84 2.43
CA MET A 176 -10.56 1.21 3.76
C MET A 176 -10.04 -0.23 3.80
N TYR A 177 -9.91 -0.90 2.65
CA TYR A 177 -9.42 -2.29 2.56
C TYR A 177 -8.05 -2.46 3.23
N ASP A 178 -7.20 -1.49 3.08
CA ASP A 178 -5.84 -1.42 3.59
C ASP A 178 -5.80 -1.19 5.10
N LEU A 179 -6.56 -0.22 5.56
CA LEU A 179 -6.62 0.18 6.97
C LEU A 179 -7.24 -0.94 7.80
N ILE A 180 -8.37 -1.48 7.36
CA ILE A 180 -9.07 -2.58 8.05
C ILE A 180 -8.17 -3.82 8.10
N SER A 181 -7.66 -4.26 6.96
CA SER A 181 -6.90 -5.51 6.90
C SER A 181 -5.55 -5.43 7.60
N SER A 182 -4.84 -4.30 7.53
CA SER A 182 -3.57 -4.15 8.23
C SER A 182 -3.74 -4.05 9.74
N LEU A 183 -4.80 -3.36 10.21
CA LEU A 183 -5.12 -3.29 11.63
C LEU A 183 -5.58 -4.66 12.16
N ASP A 184 -6.47 -5.36 11.46
CA ASP A 184 -6.90 -6.71 11.85
C ASP A 184 -5.72 -7.68 11.91
N PHE A 185 -4.86 -7.66 10.88
CA PHE A 185 -3.64 -8.46 10.86
C PHE A 185 -2.74 -8.16 12.09
N HIS A 186 -2.59 -6.88 12.46
CA HIS A 186 -1.85 -6.48 13.65
C HIS A 186 -2.50 -7.00 14.95
N LEU A 187 -3.82 -6.87 15.09
CA LEU A 187 -4.56 -7.33 16.27
C LEU A 187 -4.49 -8.86 16.45
N ASN A 188 -4.36 -9.59 15.35
CA ASN A 188 -4.16 -11.04 15.34
C ASN A 188 -2.67 -11.47 15.46
N GLY A 189 -1.78 -10.55 15.87
CA GLY A 189 -0.38 -10.84 16.17
C GLY A 189 0.57 -10.76 14.97
N GLY A 190 0.12 -10.25 13.83
CA GLY A 190 0.94 -9.93 12.68
C GLY A 190 1.90 -8.76 12.97
N ARG A 191 3.09 -8.82 12.37
CA ARG A 191 4.10 -7.76 12.51
C ARG A 191 3.95 -6.79 11.33
N VAL A 192 3.37 -5.63 11.58
CA VAL A 192 3.18 -4.57 10.59
C VAL A 192 4.27 -3.52 10.74
N GLY A 193 4.81 -3.03 9.64
CA GLY A 193 5.83 -1.99 9.63
C GLY A 193 5.74 -1.05 8.44
N VAL A 194 6.39 0.09 8.59
CA VAL A 194 6.63 1.07 7.52
C VAL A 194 8.10 1.05 7.19
N GLY A 195 8.42 0.86 5.90
CA GLY A 195 9.79 0.74 5.40
C GLY A 195 10.31 1.99 4.70
N ASP A 196 11.64 2.04 4.52
CA ASP A 196 12.32 3.04 3.69
C ASP A 196 12.30 2.60 2.22
N ILE A 197 11.13 2.64 1.60
CA ILE A 197 10.94 2.35 0.18
C ILE A 197 10.44 3.64 -0.49
N LEU A 198 11.19 4.12 -1.48
CA LEU A 198 10.87 5.37 -2.14
C LEU A 198 9.91 5.13 -3.30
N ILE A 199 8.76 5.77 -3.19
CA ILE A 199 7.76 5.81 -4.26
C ILE A 199 7.30 7.24 -4.54
N THR A 200 6.84 7.48 -5.77
CA THR A 200 6.06 8.66 -6.13
C THR A 200 4.63 8.22 -6.45
N HIS A 201 3.66 8.85 -5.82
CA HIS A 201 2.23 8.61 -6.01
C HIS A 201 1.64 9.77 -6.82
N GLU A 202 1.19 9.50 -8.03
CA GLU A 202 0.67 10.52 -8.96
C GLU A 202 -0.79 10.92 -8.67
N SER A 203 -1.33 10.53 -7.52
CA SER A 203 -2.66 10.92 -7.10
C SER A 203 -2.66 12.34 -6.51
N PRO A 204 -3.65 13.18 -6.88
CA PRO A 204 -3.85 14.48 -6.24
C PRO A 204 -4.37 14.37 -4.79
N GLY A 205 -4.50 13.16 -4.27
CA GLY A 205 -5.18 12.86 -3.01
C GLY A 205 -6.70 12.74 -3.19
N LEU A 206 -7.41 12.64 -2.08
CA LEU A 206 -8.88 12.57 -2.09
C LEU A 206 -9.43 13.95 -2.48
N SER A 207 -9.88 14.10 -3.73
CA SER A 207 -10.47 15.35 -4.24
C SER A 207 -11.91 15.54 -3.78
N GLU A 208 -12.65 14.45 -3.56
CA GLU A 208 -14.04 14.44 -3.11
C GLU A 208 -14.27 13.23 -2.19
N ILE A 209 -15.05 13.44 -1.12
CA ILE A 209 -15.55 12.34 -0.28
C ILE A 209 -16.71 11.70 -1.05
N THR A 210 -16.49 10.48 -1.52
CA THR A 210 -17.52 9.71 -2.25
C THR A 210 -18.39 8.92 -1.28
N GLN A 211 -19.58 8.48 -1.76
CA GLN A 211 -20.44 7.61 -0.95
C GLN A 211 -19.72 6.29 -0.61
N ASP A 212 -18.95 5.71 -1.55
CA ASP A 212 -18.14 4.51 -1.30
C ASP A 212 -17.13 4.70 -0.16
N TRP A 213 -16.56 5.91 -0.03
CA TRP A 213 -15.67 6.25 1.09
C TRP A 213 -16.43 6.33 2.42
N LEU A 214 -17.60 7.00 2.41
CA LEU A 214 -18.45 7.12 3.60
C LEU A 214 -19.01 5.78 4.07
N ASP A 215 -19.31 4.87 3.15
CA ASP A 215 -19.83 3.55 3.47
C ASP A 215 -18.77 2.67 4.15
N GLY A 216 -17.48 2.96 3.92
CA GLY A 216 -16.36 2.25 4.52
C GLY A 216 -15.90 2.79 5.89
N GLU A 217 -16.18 4.07 6.21
CA GLU A 217 -15.82 4.72 7.48
C GLU A 217 -16.71 4.23 8.64
#